data_7c18abe457279dcd2806d1e2273d3def
#
_entry.id   7c18abe457279dcd2806d1e2273d3def
#
_cell.length_a   1.000
_cell.length_b   1.000
_cell.length_c   1.000
_cell.angle_alpha   90.00
_cell.angle_beta   90.00
_cell.angle_gamma   90.00
#
_symmetry.space_group_name_H-M   'P 1'
#
loop_
_entity.id
_entity.type
_entity.pdbx_description
1 polymer ?
#
loop_
_entity_poly.entity_id
_entity_poly.type
_entity_poly.pdbx_seq_one_letter_code
_entity_poly.pdbx_strand_id
1 'polypeptide(L)'
;MPEKFDFYSPVNLKSYNLDAVMKYQLSMLDGMDPFTRRHSENVGNLVCRICEYLRCSRVFIIHATICGYLHDIGKLFIPPKILQKPGKLTPEEFEVMKTHTTIGYEMCMKDIKLRPYAEGALYHHEALNGTGYPQGLTKKDIPYVAQIIRVADEYDALVTKRQYKTHVHISDVLRDLIKDTKPEEHIKAVALDQLAENYRFGKIDAKVLRTLFKVVIDDTYYEISCLYEYLDYLKTQIKRLETAYKYYEKMQKAKKEKDIKYYRDVIRLLLQNGETIDNFLKILDEYYNAVKERKEVMQKLYDEIKIIKKLRV
;
A
#
# COMPACT_ATOMS: atom_id res chain seq x y z
N MET A 1 -5.03 -9.69 -22.59
CA MET A 1 -4.24 -9.32 -21.41
C MET A 1 -4.73 -10.20 -20.28
N PRO A 2 -3.89 -10.78 -19.43
CA PRO A 2 -4.39 -11.48 -18.25
C PRO A 2 -5.20 -10.46 -17.42
N GLU A 3 -6.36 -10.88 -16.92
CA GLU A 3 -7.19 -10.08 -16.04
C GLU A 3 -6.31 -9.54 -14.90
N LYS A 4 -6.25 -8.23 -14.76
CA LYS A 4 -5.48 -7.59 -13.69
C LYS A 4 -6.19 -7.91 -12.38
N PHE A 5 -5.52 -8.63 -11.53
CA PHE A 5 -6.00 -8.98 -10.21
C PHE A 5 -6.08 -7.71 -9.36
N ASP A 6 -7.27 -7.37 -8.90
CA ASP A 6 -7.48 -6.26 -7.96
C ASP A 6 -7.33 -6.75 -6.52
N PHE A 7 -6.14 -6.60 -5.97
CA PHE A 7 -5.81 -6.99 -4.60
C PHE A 7 -6.57 -6.20 -3.52
N TYR A 8 -7.10 -5.04 -3.87
CA TYR A 8 -7.87 -4.20 -2.95
C TYR A 8 -9.36 -4.55 -2.94
N SER A 9 -9.82 -5.40 -3.84
CA SER A 9 -11.20 -5.88 -3.85
C SER A 9 -11.37 -7.04 -2.85
N PRO A 10 -12.30 -6.93 -1.89
CA PRO A 10 -12.66 -8.06 -1.01
C PRO A 10 -13.09 -9.32 -1.78
N VAL A 11 -13.50 -9.17 -3.04
CA VAL A 11 -13.88 -10.29 -3.92
C VAL A 11 -12.65 -11.07 -4.39
N ASN A 12 -11.52 -10.40 -4.57
CA ASN A 12 -10.29 -11.05 -5.05
C ASN A 12 -9.53 -11.79 -3.96
N LEU A 13 -9.61 -11.33 -2.71
CA LEU A 13 -9.23 -12.15 -1.56
C LEU A 13 -10.02 -13.46 -1.50
N LYS A 14 -11.28 -13.48 -1.99
CA LYS A 14 -12.08 -14.70 -2.15
C LYS A 14 -11.57 -15.63 -3.26
N SER A 15 -10.88 -15.13 -4.29
CA SER A 15 -10.38 -15.94 -5.41
C SER A 15 -9.25 -16.92 -5.00
N TYR A 16 -8.54 -16.63 -3.91
CA TYR A 16 -7.58 -17.56 -3.31
C TYR A 16 -8.23 -18.65 -2.46
N ASN A 17 -9.56 -18.71 -2.44
CA ASN A 17 -10.30 -19.64 -1.59
C ASN A 17 -9.78 -19.58 -0.15
N LEU A 18 -9.72 -18.33 0.36
CA LEU A 18 -9.31 -18.01 1.72
C LEU A 18 -10.43 -18.44 2.65
N ASP A 19 -10.56 -19.75 2.78
CA ASP A 19 -11.56 -20.48 3.53
C ASP A 19 -11.71 -19.99 4.99
N ALA A 20 -12.61 -20.63 5.70
CA ALA A 20 -12.86 -20.40 7.14
C ALA A 20 -11.59 -20.28 8.00
N VAL A 21 -10.47 -20.87 7.56
CA VAL A 21 -9.15 -20.74 8.20
C VAL A 21 -8.66 -19.30 8.21
N MET A 22 -8.67 -18.62 7.06
CA MET A 22 -8.21 -17.20 7.02
C MET A 22 -9.18 -16.24 7.69
N LYS A 23 -10.48 -16.52 7.64
CA LYS A 23 -11.46 -15.73 8.41
C LYS A 23 -11.14 -15.71 9.89
N TYR A 24 -10.72 -16.86 10.41
CA TYR A 24 -10.32 -16.97 11.81
C TYR A 24 -9.05 -16.15 12.10
N GLN A 25 -7.99 -16.27 11.30
CA GLN A 25 -6.75 -15.49 11.48
C GLN A 25 -7.01 -14.00 11.31
N LEU A 26 -7.82 -13.60 10.33
CA LEU A 26 -8.19 -12.19 10.15
C LEU A 26 -9.04 -11.64 11.29
N SER A 27 -9.90 -12.46 11.91
CA SER A 27 -10.67 -12.03 13.09
C SER A 27 -9.80 -11.69 14.30
N MET A 28 -8.58 -12.22 14.38
CA MET A 28 -7.63 -11.84 15.42
C MET A 28 -7.18 -10.38 15.32
N LEU A 29 -7.25 -9.80 14.11
CA LEU A 29 -6.94 -8.39 13.88
C LEU A 29 -8.05 -7.45 14.37
N ASP A 30 -9.27 -7.96 14.62
CA ASP A 30 -10.40 -7.15 15.10
C ASP A 30 -10.16 -6.56 16.49
N GLY A 31 -9.25 -7.17 17.29
CA GLY A 31 -8.83 -6.65 18.58
C GLY A 31 -7.75 -5.56 18.52
N MET A 32 -7.17 -5.31 17.35
CA MET A 32 -6.12 -4.31 17.17
C MET A 32 -6.69 -2.90 17.03
N ASP A 33 -5.87 -1.90 17.36
CA ASP A 33 -6.20 -0.53 17.00
C ASP A 33 -6.25 -0.37 15.46
N PRO A 34 -7.05 0.58 14.93
CA PRO A 34 -7.27 0.71 13.49
C PRO A 34 -6.00 0.93 12.65
N PHE A 35 -4.97 1.57 13.22
CA PHE A 35 -3.71 1.83 12.50
C PHE A 35 -2.88 0.55 12.37
N THR A 36 -2.70 -0.17 13.48
CA THR A 36 -1.98 -1.44 13.49
C THR A 36 -2.69 -2.48 12.63
N ARG A 37 -4.04 -2.54 12.69
CA ARG A 37 -4.84 -3.41 11.84
C ARG A 37 -4.60 -3.13 10.36
N ARG A 38 -4.76 -1.86 9.94
CA ARG A 38 -4.58 -1.47 8.54
C ARG A 38 -3.16 -1.74 8.05
N HIS A 39 -2.17 -1.47 8.88
CA HIS A 39 -0.77 -1.80 8.60
C HIS A 39 -0.59 -3.31 8.37
N SER A 40 -1.12 -4.15 9.26
CA SER A 40 -1.06 -5.60 9.12
C SER A 40 -1.74 -6.10 7.85
N GLU A 41 -2.90 -5.53 7.48
CA GLU A 41 -3.59 -5.83 6.23
C GLU A 41 -2.73 -5.45 5.01
N ASN A 42 -2.14 -4.26 5.00
CA ASN A 42 -1.25 -3.80 3.93
C ASN A 42 -0.02 -4.70 3.78
N VAL A 43 0.64 -5.03 4.89
CA VAL A 43 1.83 -5.89 4.89
C VAL A 43 1.49 -7.29 4.36
N GLY A 44 0.39 -7.88 4.81
CA GLY A 44 -0.07 -9.18 4.30
C GLY A 44 -0.32 -9.16 2.79
N ASN A 45 -0.98 -8.11 2.28
CA ASN A 45 -1.22 -7.94 0.85
C ASN A 45 0.08 -7.74 0.06
N LEU A 46 1.02 -6.94 0.56
CA LEU A 46 2.33 -6.76 -0.06
C LEU A 46 3.11 -8.07 -0.11
N VAL A 47 3.13 -8.85 0.98
CA VAL A 47 3.78 -10.16 1.05
C VAL A 47 3.20 -11.11 0.00
N CYS A 48 1.86 -11.17 -0.14
CA CYS A 48 1.19 -11.97 -1.15
C CYS A 48 1.74 -11.65 -2.55
N ARG A 49 1.71 -10.40 -2.92
CA ARG A 49 2.15 -9.92 -4.25
C ARG A 49 3.65 -10.13 -4.49
N ILE A 50 4.48 -9.89 -3.49
CA ILE A 50 5.92 -10.16 -3.58
C ILE A 50 6.14 -11.65 -3.85
N CYS A 51 5.45 -12.54 -3.13
CA CYS A 51 5.56 -13.99 -3.32
C CYS A 51 5.11 -14.44 -4.72
N GLU A 52 4.06 -13.82 -5.29
CA GLU A 52 3.62 -14.08 -6.66
C GLU A 52 4.69 -13.70 -7.68
N TYR A 53 5.27 -12.52 -7.56
CA TYR A 53 6.36 -12.07 -8.43
C TYR A 53 7.63 -12.91 -8.28
N LEU A 54 7.87 -13.46 -7.08
CA LEU A 54 8.95 -14.42 -6.83
C LEU A 54 8.63 -15.82 -7.38
N ARG A 55 7.41 -16.04 -7.89
CA ARG A 55 6.91 -17.33 -8.38
C ARG A 55 6.95 -18.43 -7.31
N CYS A 56 6.61 -18.08 -6.09
CA CYS A 56 6.50 -19.04 -5.00
C CYS A 56 5.34 -20.02 -5.25
N SER A 57 5.38 -21.19 -4.60
CA SER A 57 4.26 -22.13 -4.65
C SER A 57 3.02 -21.52 -3.99
N ARG A 58 1.82 -21.91 -4.46
CA ARG A 58 0.54 -21.43 -3.91
C ARG A 58 0.45 -21.64 -2.39
N VAL A 59 0.93 -22.78 -1.91
CA VAL A 59 0.96 -23.09 -0.46
C VAL A 59 1.82 -22.10 0.28
N PHE A 60 3.01 -21.77 -0.22
CA PHE A 60 3.89 -20.78 0.39
C PHE A 60 3.29 -19.39 0.34
N ILE A 61 2.64 -18.99 -0.77
CA ILE A 61 1.98 -17.66 -0.88
C ILE A 61 0.93 -17.51 0.20
N ILE A 62 0.03 -18.49 0.37
CA ILE A 62 -1.01 -18.46 1.41
C ILE A 62 -0.38 -18.38 2.80
N HIS A 63 0.60 -19.24 3.08
CA HIS A 63 1.31 -19.26 4.36
C HIS A 63 1.97 -17.91 4.66
N ALA A 64 2.75 -17.38 3.72
CA ALA A 64 3.46 -16.12 3.89
C ALA A 64 2.50 -14.93 4.05
N THR A 65 1.39 -14.93 3.32
CA THR A 65 0.34 -13.90 3.43
C THR A 65 -0.24 -13.87 4.83
N ILE A 66 -0.59 -15.03 5.40
CA ILE A 66 -1.12 -15.13 6.76
C ILE A 66 -0.07 -14.71 7.78
N CYS A 67 1.20 -15.10 7.61
CA CYS A 67 2.30 -14.63 8.44
C CYS A 67 2.42 -13.09 8.39
N GLY A 68 2.26 -12.49 7.20
CA GLY A 68 2.25 -11.04 7.04
C GLY A 68 1.09 -10.36 7.78
N TYR A 69 -0.11 -10.92 7.74
CA TYR A 69 -1.25 -10.40 8.51
C TYR A 69 -1.02 -10.49 10.03
N LEU A 70 -0.37 -11.53 10.50
CA LEU A 70 -0.21 -11.82 11.93
C LEU A 70 1.12 -11.34 12.52
N HIS A 71 2.03 -10.75 11.71
CA HIS A 71 3.38 -10.40 12.18
C HIS A 71 3.36 -9.55 13.44
N ASP A 72 2.44 -8.64 13.53
CA ASP A 72 2.29 -7.65 14.60
C ASP A 72 1.25 -8.03 15.68
N ILE A 73 0.72 -9.26 15.69
CA ILE A 73 -0.37 -9.63 16.59
C ILE A 73 -0.03 -9.45 18.09
N GLY A 74 1.25 -9.55 18.44
CA GLY A 74 1.70 -9.31 19.81
C GLY A 74 1.53 -7.86 20.29
N LYS A 75 1.31 -6.90 19.39
CA LYS A 75 1.01 -5.51 19.75
C LYS A 75 -0.28 -5.34 20.53
N LEU A 76 -1.18 -6.33 20.50
CA LEU A 76 -2.36 -6.39 21.37
C LEU A 76 -2.02 -6.29 22.86
N PHE A 77 -0.82 -6.70 23.27
CA PHE A 77 -0.36 -6.69 24.67
C PHE A 77 0.69 -5.60 24.97
N ILE A 78 1.02 -4.78 24.00
CA ILE A 78 1.88 -3.61 24.24
C ILE A 78 1.05 -2.50 24.90
N PRO A 79 1.52 -1.89 26.01
CA PRO A 79 0.78 -0.82 26.68
C PRO A 79 0.42 0.32 25.70
N PRO A 80 -0.85 0.77 25.67
CA PRO A 80 -1.31 1.83 24.74
C PRO A 80 -0.48 3.12 24.80
N LYS A 81 0.01 3.48 25.99
CA LYS A 81 0.89 4.65 26.18
C LYS A 81 2.22 4.56 25.43
N ILE A 82 2.69 3.35 25.13
CA ILE A 82 3.91 3.10 24.35
C ILE A 82 3.52 2.96 22.87
N LEU A 83 2.53 2.13 22.56
CA LEU A 83 2.08 1.88 21.19
C LEU A 83 1.62 3.16 20.46
N GLN A 84 0.88 4.02 21.17
CA GLN A 84 0.28 5.24 20.60
C GLN A 84 1.07 6.51 20.98
N LYS A 85 2.30 6.38 21.46
CA LYS A 85 3.10 7.53 21.87
C LYS A 85 3.37 8.48 20.71
N PRO A 86 3.00 9.77 20.81
CA PRO A 86 3.38 10.75 19.82
C PRO A 86 4.88 11.05 19.92
N GLY A 87 5.65 10.63 18.94
CA GLY A 87 7.09 10.89 18.87
C GLY A 87 7.96 9.64 19.01
N LYS A 88 9.22 9.84 19.38
CA LYS A 88 10.19 8.73 19.53
C LYS A 88 10.02 8.02 20.87
N LEU A 89 10.16 6.71 20.86
CA LEU A 89 10.25 5.89 22.07
C LEU A 89 11.59 6.14 22.77
N THR A 90 11.61 6.08 24.11
CA THR A 90 12.88 5.98 24.85
C THR A 90 13.51 4.60 24.63
N PRO A 91 14.81 4.41 24.97
CA PRO A 91 15.43 3.07 24.89
C PRO A 91 14.62 2.01 25.64
N GLU A 92 14.14 2.32 26.87
CA GLU A 92 13.39 1.40 27.73
C GLU A 92 12.01 1.09 27.10
N GLU A 93 11.30 2.09 26.57
CA GLU A 93 10.03 1.89 25.88
C GLU A 93 10.23 1.07 24.58
N PHE A 94 11.38 1.24 23.90
CA PHE A 94 11.69 0.46 22.72
C PHE A 94 11.97 -1.01 23.07
N GLU A 95 12.63 -1.30 24.20
CA GLU A 95 12.75 -2.69 24.69
C GLU A 95 11.39 -3.32 24.94
N VAL A 96 10.44 -2.59 25.56
CA VAL A 96 9.05 -3.05 25.70
C VAL A 96 8.39 -3.27 24.35
N MET A 97 8.57 -2.34 23.39
CA MET A 97 8.01 -2.48 22.06
C MET A 97 8.52 -3.74 21.35
N LYS A 98 9.82 -4.07 21.46
CA LYS A 98 10.40 -5.28 20.87
C LYS A 98 9.73 -6.57 21.33
N THR A 99 9.16 -6.59 22.53
CA THR A 99 8.51 -7.80 23.07
C THR A 99 7.30 -8.25 22.26
N HIS A 100 6.72 -7.40 21.38
CA HIS A 100 5.58 -7.82 20.55
C HIS A 100 5.90 -9.04 19.69
N THR A 101 7.18 -9.20 19.27
CA THR A 101 7.61 -10.36 18.47
C THR A 101 7.51 -11.67 19.24
N THR A 102 8.02 -11.70 20.47
CA THR A 102 7.97 -12.89 21.34
C THR A 102 6.56 -13.15 21.85
N ILE A 103 5.82 -12.12 22.23
CA ILE A 103 4.42 -12.23 22.63
C ILE A 103 3.58 -12.78 21.48
N GLY A 104 3.74 -12.24 20.28
CA GLY A 104 3.03 -12.70 19.08
C GLY A 104 3.32 -14.17 18.76
N TYR A 105 4.59 -14.59 18.88
CA TYR A 105 4.99 -15.98 18.74
C TYR A 105 4.27 -16.87 19.77
N GLU A 106 4.31 -16.50 21.06
CA GLU A 106 3.66 -17.27 22.12
C GLU A 106 2.14 -17.37 21.91
N MET A 107 1.49 -16.30 21.46
CA MET A 107 0.07 -16.31 21.12
C MET A 107 -0.21 -17.34 20.01
N CYS A 108 0.56 -17.28 18.93
CA CYS A 108 0.41 -18.23 17.83
C CYS A 108 0.68 -19.68 18.28
N MET A 109 1.68 -19.92 19.13
CA MET A 109 2.01 -21.27 19.61
C MET A 109 0.93 -21.87 20.50
N LYS A 110 0.17 -21.06 21.24
CA LYS A 110 -0.94 -21.51 22.11
C LYS A 110 -2.18 -21.94 21.31
N ASP A 111 -2.36 -21.42 20.09
CA ASP A 111 -3.49 -21.78 19.23
C ASP A 111 -3.03 -22.69 18.08
N ILE A 112 -3.59 -23.90 18.01
CA ILE A 112 -3.22 -24.90 16.98
C ILE A 112 -3.42 -24.39 15.53
N LYS A 113 -4.39 -23.49 15.32
CA LYS A 113 -4.69 -22.89 14.00
C LYS A 113 -3.72 -21.78 13.63
N LEU A 114 -3.09 -21.15 14.61
CA LEU A 114 -2.13 -20.07 14.41
C LEU A 114 -0.68 -20.55 14.45
N ARG A 115 -0.42 -21.70 15.10
CA ARG A 115 0.92 -22.26 15.28
C ARG A 115 1.78 -22.32 14.01
N PRO A 116 1.25 -22.68 12.82
CA PRO A 116 2.04 -22.69 11.58
C PRO A 116 2.61 -21.32 11.19
N TYR A 117 2.06 -20.23 11.69
CA TYR A 117 2.40 -18.84 11.32
C TYR A 117 3.25 -18.12 12.37
N ALA A 118 3.59 -18.81 13.46
CA ALA A 118 4.31 -18.22 14.60
C ALA A 118 5.67 -17.59 14.22
N GLU A 119 6.40 -18.19 13.26
CA GLU A 119 7.69 -17.68 12.79
C GLU A 119 7.59 -16.30 12.15
N GLY A 120 6.48 -15.98 11.48
CA GLY A 120 6.24 -14.65 10.94
C GLY A 120 6.22 -13.59 12.03
N ALA A 121 5.54 -13.85 13.15
CA ALA A 121 5.50 -12.94 14.28
C ALA A 121 6.85 -12.83 15.01
N LEU A 122 7.60 -13.93 15.12
CA LEU A 122 8.85 -13.94 15.88
C LEU A 122 10.00 -13.22 15.13
N TYR A 123 10.15 -13.48 13.83
CA TYR A 123 11.40 -13.17 13.11
C TYR A 123 11.31 -12.00 12.13
N HIS A 124 10.17 -11.34 11.97
CA HIS A 124 10.02 -10.25 10.98
C HIS A 124 10.90 -9.03 11.23
N HIS A 125 11.41 -8.87 12.44
CA HIS A 125 12.39 -7.82 12.79
C HIS A 125 13.85 -8.31 12.84
N GLU A 126 14.12 -9.56 12.48
CA GLU A 126 15.49 -10.02 12.29
C GLU A 126 16.10 -9.37 11.04
N ALA A 127 17.39 -9.04 11.11
CA ALA A 127 18.13 -8.41 10.02
C ALA A 127 19.17 -9.37 9.47
N LEU A 128 19.35 -9.43 8.14
CA LEU A 128 20.25 -10.40 7.50
C LEU A 128 21.71 -10.31 8.00
N ASN A 129 22.10 -9.16 8.51
CA ASN A 129 23.43 -8.89 9.07
C ASN A 129 23.53 -9.17 10.59
N GLY A 130 22.49 -9.73 11.21
CA GLY A 130 22.48 -10.07 12.63
C GLY A 130 22.20 -8.90 13.59
N THR A 131 21.88 -7.71 13.08
CA THR A 131 21.57 -6.54 13.93
C THR A 131 20.10 -6.42 14.29
N GLY A 132 19.28 -7.41 13.92
CA GLY A 132 17.85 -7.46 14.21
C GLY A 132 17.52 -7.98 15.61
N TYR A 133 16.27 -8.24 15.86
CA TYR A 133 15.74 -8.80 17.10
C TYR A 133 14.60 -9.77 16.82
N PRO A 134 14.24 -10.68 17.76
CA PRO A 134 14.68 -10.77 19.14
C PRO A 134 15.98 -11.56 19.36
N GLN A 135 16.47 -12.33 18.38
CA GLN A 135 17.56 -13.28 18.57
C GLN A 135 18.88 -12.84 17.90
N GLY A 136 18.86 -11.83 17.03
CA GLY A 136 20.01 -11.40 16.27
C GLY A 136 20.47 -12.45 15.23
N LEU A 137 19.51 -13.13 14.61
CA LEU A 137 19.77 -14.16 13.60
C LEU A 137 20.40 -13.58 12.34
N THR A 138 21.13 -14.41 11.63
CA THR A 138 21.75 -14.04 10.35
C THR A 138 20.99 -14.61 9.16
N LYS A 139 21.29 -14.14 7.95
CA LYS A 139 20.57 -14.50 6.72
C LYS A 139 20.22 -15.99 6.59
N LYS A 140 21.14 -16.87 6.94
CA LYS A 140 20.95 -18.32 6.78
C LYS A 140 19.99 -18.93 7.79
N ASP A 141 19.84 -18.28 8.95
CA ASP A 141 19.03 -18.77 10.06
C ASP A 141 17.62 -18.14 10.08
N ILE A 142 17.45 -16.99 9.40
CA ILE A 142 16.16 -16.30 9.31
C ILE A 142 15.25 -17.01 8.29
N PRO A 143 14.04 -17.47 8.68
CA PRO A 143 13.10 -18.04 7.73
C PRO A 143 12.80 -17.10 6.55
N TYR A 144 12.72 -17.64 5.33
CA TYR A 144 12.55 -16.82 4.13
C TYR A 144 11.26 -16.00 4.17
N VAL A 145 10.20 -16.51 4.79
CA VAL A 145 8.96 -15.77 5.01
C VAL A 145 9.19 -14.49 5.83
N ALA A 146 10.00 -14.58 6.88
CA ALA A 146 10.32 -13.42 7.72
C ALA A 146 11.15 -12.37 6.95
N GLN A 147 12.08 -12.81 6.08
CA GLN A 147 12.83 -11.90 5.21
C GLN A 147 11.93 -11.13 4.25
N ILE A 148 10.86 -11.77 3.74
CA ILE A 148 9.86 -11.13 2.86
C ILE A 148 9.02 -10.15 3.65
N ILE A 149 8.52 -10.56 4.83
CA ILE A 149 7.68 -9.71 5.70
C ILE A 149 8.45 -8.46 6.08
N ARG A 150 9.72 -8.58 6.47
CA ARG A 150 10.55 -7.44 6.85
C ARG A 150 10.59 -6.34 5.77
N VAL A 151 10.77 -6.72 4.52
CA VAL A 151 10.81 -5.75 3.41
C VAL A 151 9.45 -5.07 3.21
N ALA A 152 8.36 -5.83 3.33
CA ALA A 152 7.01 -5.31 3.19
C ALA A 152 6.63 -4.37 4.36
N ASP A 153 6.98 -4.76 5.59
CA ASP A 153 6.76 -4.01 6.83
C ASP A 153 7.51 -2.68 6.81
N GLU A 154 8.82 -2.69 6.54
CA GLU A 154 9.62 -1.46 6.46
C GLU A 154 9.09 -0.50 5.37
N TYR A 155 8.66 -1.03 4.23
CA TYR A 155 8.08 -0.21 3.16
C TYR A 155 6.77 0.43 3.61
N ASP A 156 5.80 -0.34 4.12
CA ASP A 156 4.50 0.20 4.54
C ASP A 156 4.67 1.20 5.70
N ALA A 157 5.53 0.90 6.67
CA ALA A 157 5.82 1.81 7.78
C ALA A 157 6.43 3.13 7.31
N LEU A 158 7.32 3.13 6.31
CA LEU A 158 7.92 4.34 5.75
C LEU A 158 6.90 5.15 4.93
N VAL A 159 6.08 4.50 4.11
CA VAL A 159 5.02 5.16 3.32
C VAL A 159 4.00 5.79 4.24
N THR A 160 3.50 5.04 5.24
CA THR A 160 2.48 5.51 6.17
C THR A 160 2.98 6.67 7.04
N LYS A 161 4.18 6.59 7.62
CA LYS A 161 4.78 7.68 8.42
C LYS A 161 4.93 8.97 7.63
N ARG A 162 5.22 8.87 6.34
CA ARG A 162 5.46 10.05 5.50
C ARG A 162 4.17 10.68 4.99
N GLN A 163 3.07 9.94 4.85
CA GLN A 163 1.77 10.50 4.48
C GLN A 163 1.25 11.57 5.46
N TYR A 164 1.65 11.50 6.73
CA TYR A 164 1.35 12.55 7.72
C TYR A 164 2.21 13.83 7.57
N LYS A 165 3.26 13.82 6.73
CA LYS A 165 4.26 14.89 6.62
C LYS A 165 4.37 15.56 5.24
N THR A 166 3.30 15.58 4.42
CA THR A 166 3.27 16.18 3.07
C THR A 166 4.03 15.41 1.98
N HIS A 167 3.35 15.16 0.85
CA HIS A 167 3.83 14.64 -0.46
C HIS A 167 5.09 13.76 -0.43
N VAL A 168 4.90 12.49 -0.12
CA VAL A 168 5.99 11.51 -0.17
C VAL A 168 6.14 11.00 -1.59
N HIS A 169 7.32 11.18 -2.14
CA HIS A 169 7.71 10.44 -3.33
C HIS A 169 8.07 9.00 -2.93
N ILE A 170 7.35 8.03 -3.48
CA ILE A 170 7.61 6.60 -3.24
C ILE A 170 9.04 6.24 -3.62
N SER A 171 9.60 6.88 -4.66
CA SER A 171 11.00 6.74 -5.05
C SER A 171 12.00 7.09 -3.94
N ASP A 172 11.68 8.02 -3.04
CA ASP A 172 12.54 8.36 -1.91
C ASP A 172 12.49 7.28 -0.83
N VAL A 173 11.31 6.70 -0.58
CA VAL A 173 11.18 5.53 0.31
C VAL A 173 12.02 4.37 -0.22
N LEU A 174 11.91 4.09 -1.51
CA LEU A 174 12.66 3.01 -2.14
C LEU A 174 14.18 3.26 -2.13
N ARG A 175 14.64 4.51 -2.25
CA ARG A 175 16.06 4.87 -2.10
C ARG A 175 16.55 4.61 -0.69
N ASP A 176 15.75 4.90 0.34
CA ASP A 176 16.13 4.61 1.72
C ASP A 176 16.24 3.10 1.95
N LEU A 177 15.30 2.30 1.47
CA LEU A 177 15.37 0.84 1.55
C LEU A 177 16.57 0.24 0.78
N ILE A 178 16.99 0.86 -0.34
CA ILE A 178 18.21 0.41 -1.06
C ILE A 178 19.44 0.49 -0.16
N LYS A 179 19.53 1.49 0.71
CA LYS A 179 20.68 1.62 1.65
C LYS A 179 20.74 0.42 2.59
N ASP A 180 19.57 -0.07 3.03
CA ASP A 180 19.48 -1.23 3.94
C ASP A 180 19.77 -2.57 3.25
N THR A 181 19.92 -2.62 1.92
CA THR A 181 20.44 -3.81 1.22
C THR A 181 21.96 -3.92 1.24
N LYS A 182 22.66 -2.86 1.63
CA LYS A 182 24.12 -2.78 1.60
C LYS A 182 24.71 -2.95 3.00
N PRO A 183 25.89 -3.58 3.11
CA PRO A 183 26.63 -3.60 4.37
C PRO A 183 26.97 -2.18 4.83
N GLU A 184 26.91 -1.94 6.13
CA GLU A 184 27.31 -0.65 6.72
C GLU A 184 28.81 -0.39 6.49
N GLU A 185 29.17 0.85 6.07
CA GLU A 185 30.54 1.16 5.64
C GLU A 185 31.60 1.02 6.74
N HIS A 186 31.27 1.34 7.99
CA HIS A 186 32.17 1.20 9.11
C HIS A 186 32.47 -0.29 9.44
N ILE A 187 31.58 -1.19 9.13
CA ILE A 187 31.76 -2.64 9.29
C ILE A 187 32.71 -3.17 8.21
N LYS A 188 32.69 -2.61 6.99
CA LYS A 188 33.62 -2.98 5.93
C LYS A 188 35.12 -2.74 6.33
N ALA A 189 35.37 -1.68 7.08
CA ALA A 189 36.74 -1.33 7.50
C ALA A 189 37.29 -2.27 8.56
N VAL A 190 36.44 -2.87 9.41
CA VAL A 190 36.83 -3.79 10.49
C VAL A 190 36.88 -5.26 10.03
N ALA A 191 36.17 -5.56 8.92
CA ALA A 191 35.89 -6.93 8.49
C ALA A 191 36.94 -7.58 7.57
N LEU A 192 38.07 -6.92 7.28
CA LEU A 192 39.00 -7.42 6.26
C LEU A 192 39.74 -8.70 6.67
N ASP A 193 39.83 -9.04 7.94
CA ASP A 193 40.64 -10.19 8.38
C ASP A 193 39.91 -11.33 9.11
N GLN A 194 38.77 -11.16 9.73
CA GLN A 194 38.16 -12.24 10.55
C GLN A 194 36.65 -12.25 10.72
N LEU A 195 35.89 -11.37 10.10
CA LEU A 195 34.47 -11.30 10.37
C LEU A 195 33.63 -12.10 9.38
N ALA A 196 32.87 -12.98 9.98
CA ALA A 196 31.98 -13.94 9.40
C ALA A 196 31.21 -13.44 8.16
N GLU A 197 30.88 -14.37 7.31
CA GLU A 197 30.02 -14.29 6.11
C GLU A 197 28.77 -13.38 6.27
N ASN A 198 28.35 -13.17 7.51
CA ASN A 198 27.16 -12.40 7.92
C ASN A 198 27.25 -10.90 7.60
N TYR A 199 28.43 -10.30 7.69
CA TYR A 199 28.61 -8.86 7.43
C TYR A 199 28.66 -8.49 5.94
N ARG A 200 28.53 -9.48 5.06
CA ARG A 200 28.42 -9.27 3.60
C ARG A 200 27.03 -8.82 3.19
N PHE A 201 26.04 -8.93 4.09
CA PHE A 201 24.66 -8.57 3.83
C PHE A 201 24.33 -7.23 4.49
N GLY A 202 23.37 -6.51 3.89
CA GLY A 202 22.65 -5.44 4.56
C GLY A 202 21.60 -6.00 5.53
N LYS A 203 20.66 -5.16 5.92
CA LYS A 203 19.57 -5.56 6.82
C LYS A 203 18.47 -6.35 6.12
N ILE A 204 18.20 -6.07 4.84
CA ILE A 204 17.12 -6.64 4.05
C ILE A 204 17.61 -7.33 2.78
N ASP A 205 16.79 -8.25 2.25
CA ASP A 205 17.14 -9.00 1.05
C ASP A 205 16.94 -8.18 -0.22
N ALA A 206 18.00 -7.99 -0.99
CA ALA A 206 18.03 -7.22 -2.22
C ALA A 206 17.13 -7.81 -3.32
N LYS A 207 16.93 -9.15 -3.38
CA LYS A 207 16.05 -9.80 -4.36
C LYS A 207 14.58 -9.52 -4.03
N VAL A 208 14.24 -9.58 -2.74
CA VAL A 208 12.89 -9.24 -2.26
C VAL A 208 12.59 -7.77 -2.52
N LEU A 209 13.54 -6.86 -2.22
CA LEU A 209 13.37 -5.44 -2.48
C LEU A 209 13.20 -5.14 -3.97
N ARG A 210 14.00 -5.74 -4.86
CA ARG A 210 13.80 -5.63 -6.33
C ARG A 210 12.42 -6.10 -6.77
N THR A 211 11.87 -7.08 -6.07
CA THR A 211 10.53 -7.60 -6.36
C THR A 211 9.46 -6.63 -5.88
N LEU A 212 9.62 -6.03 -4.71
CA LEU A 212 8.76 -4.96 -4.23
C LEU A 212 8.68 -3.80 -5.24
N PHE A 213 9.77 -3.42 -5.90
CA PHE A 213 9.74 -2.38 -6.95
C PHE A 213 8.76 -2.70 -8.07
N LYS A 214 8.68 -3.98 -8.48
CA LYS A 214 7.72 -4.39 -9.52
C LYS A 214 6.29 -4.25 -9.03
N VAL A 215 6.03 -4.66 -7.78
CA VAL A 215 4.72 -4.49 -7.13
C VAL A 215 4.31 -3.02 -7.13
N VAL A 216 5.20 -2.15 -6.65
CA VAL A 216 4.95 -0.70 -6.56
C VAL A 216 4.69 -0.07 -7.94
N ILE A 217 5.47 -0.45 -8.95
CA ILE A 217 5.27 0.03 -10.33
C ILE A 217 3.90 -0.40 -10.86
N ASP A 218 3.49 -1.63 -10.61
CA ASP A 218 2.18 -2.13 -11.06
C ASP A 218 1.03 -1.43 -10.36
N ASP A 219 1.16 -1.15 -9.05
CA ASP A 219 0.16 -0.38 -8.31
C ASP A 219 0.01 1.02 -8.87
N THR A 220 1.14 1.66 -9.18
CA THR A 220 1.12 2.99 -9.79
C THR A 220 0.47 2.96 -11.19
N TYR A 221 0.70 1.91 -11.98
CA TYR A 221 0.00 1.73 -13.26
C TYR A 221 -1.50 1.48 -13.09
N TYR A 222 -1.90 0.74 -12.06
CA TYR A 222 -3.31 0.54 -11.73
C TYR A 222 -3.99 1.87 -11.36
N GLU A 223 -3.35 2.67 -10.50
CA GLU A 223 -3.85 4.01 -10.14
C GLU A 223 -4.02 4.90 -11.39
N ILE A 224 -3.04 4.88 -12.29
CA ILE A 224 -3.13 5.59 -13.57
C ILE A 224 -4.32 5.08 -14.39
N SER A 225 -4.59 3.76 -14.43
CA SER A 225 -5.73 3.22 -15.18
C SER A 225 -7.07 3.69 -14.60
N CYS A 226 -7.21 3.73 -13.28
CA CYS A 226 -8.41 4.28 -12.62
C CYS A 226 -8.61 5.77 -12.95
N LEU A 227 -7.52 6.54 -12.99
CA LEU A 227 -7.58 7.95 -13.40
C LEU A 227 -8.01 8.11 -14.86
N TYR A 228 -7.59 7.23 -15.78
CA TYR A 228 -8.06 7.23 -17.16
C TYR A 228 -9.57 6.99 -17.26
N GLU A 229 -10.10 6.00 -16.55
CA GLU A 229 -11.54 5.71 -16.52
C GLU A 229 -12.33 6.89 -15.97
N TYR A 230 -11.84 7.51 -14.90
CA TYR A 230 -12.48 8.69 -14.34
C TYR A 230 -12.41 9.91 -15.28
N LEU A 231 -11.30 10.11 -15.98
CA LEU A 231 -11.18 11.15 -17.00
C LEU A 231 -12.14 10.94 -18.15
N ASP A 232 -12.38 9.71 -18.57
CA ASP A 232 -13.34 9.39 -19.63
C ASP A 232 -14.78 9.66 -19.18
N TYR A 233 -15.11 9.30 -17.94
CA TYR A 233 -16.38 9.69 -17.32
C TYR A 233 -16.55 11.22 -17.33
N LEU A 234 -15.56 11.99 -16.84
CA LEU A 234 -15.62 13.46 -16.83
C LEU A 234 -15.80 14.06 -18.22
N LYS A 235 -15.10 13.54 -19.24
CA LYS A 235 -15.27 13.98 -20.64
C LYS A 235 -16.70 13.77 -21.13
N THR A 236 -17.32 12.66 -20.77
CA THR A 236 -18.69 12.35 -21.13
C THR A 236 -19.66 13.35 -20.48
N GLN A 237 -19.45 13.67 -19.19
CA GLN A 237 -20.25 14.66 -18.48
C GLN A 237 -20.08 16.06 -19.06
N ILE A 238 -18.85 16.47 -19.36
CA ILE A 238 -18.53 17.74 -20.00
C ILE A 238 -19.27 17.86 -21.34
N LYS A 239 -19.17 16.86 -22.23
CA LYS A 239 -19.84 16.86 -23.53
C LYS A 239 -21.36 17.01 -23.39
N ARG A 240 -21.98 16.38 -22.40
CA ARG A 240 -23.38 16.49 -22.08
C ARG A 240 -23.75 17.92 -21.65
N LEU A 241 -23.00 18.51 -20.72
CA LEU A 241 -23.23 19.87 -20.22
C LEU A 241 -22.90 20.94 -21.27
N GLU A 242 -21.89 20.75 -22.11
CA GLU A 242 -21.64 21.61 -23.28
C GLU A 242 -22.81 21.62 -24.24
N THR A 243 -23.47 20.46 -24.39
CA THR A 243 -24.69 20.39 -25.20
C THR A 243 -25.84 21.18 -24.55
N ALA A 244 -26.01 21.05 -23.24
CA ALA A 244 -26.96 21.87 -22.48
C ALA A 244 -26.67 23.37 -22.61
N TYR A 245 -25.36 23.74 -22.55
CA TYR A 245 -24.92 25.13 -22.72
C TYR A 245 -25.29 25.71 -24.10
N LYS A 246 -25.10 24.94 -25.17
CA LYS A 246 -25.52 25.38 -26.52
C LYS A 246 -27.02 25.66 -26.61
N TYR A 247 -27.87 24.88 -25.95
CA TYR A 247 -29.28 25.14 -25.87
C TYR A 247 -29.61 26.32 -24.94
N TYR A 248 -28.85 26.49 -23.87
CA TYR A 248 -28.98 27.67 -22.99
C TYR A 248 -28.68 28.98 -23.73
N GLU A 249 -27.62 29.05 -24.54
CA GLU A 249 -27.35 30.21 -25.37
C GLU A 249 -28.45 30.51 -26.40
N LYS A 250 -29.04 29.45 -27.00
CA LYS A 250 -30.19 29.59 -27.90
C LYS A 250 -31.41 30.10 -27.13
N MET A 251 -31.65 29.61 -25.93
CA MET A 251 -32.74 30.07 -25.07
C MET A 251 -32.62 31.56 -24.74
N GLN A 252 -31.41 32.02 -24.39
CA GLN A 252 -31.16 33.44 -24.10
C GLN A 252 -31.36 34.36 -25.29
N LYS A 253 -31.15 33.90 -26.51
CA LYS A 253 -31.32 34.64 -27.76
C LYS A 253 -32.72 34.56 -28.31
N ALA A 254 -33.58 33.67 -27.82
CA ALA A 254 -34.92 33.44 -28.34
C ALA A 254 -35.87 34.56 -27.94
N LYS A 255 -36.70 35.01 -28.92
CA LYS A 255 -37.70 36.09 -28.73
C LYS A 255 -39.12 35.53 -28.55
N LYS A 256 -39.37 34.30 -29.00
CA LYS A 256 -40.68 33.64 -28.93
C LYS A 256 -40.75 32.75 -27.69
N GLU A 257 -41.80 32.89 -26.92
CA GLU A 257 -42.02 32.09 -25.70
C GLU A 257 -42.03 30.58 -25.95
N LYS A 258 -42.56 30.14 -27.08
CA LYS A 258 -42.58 28.74 -27.53
C LYS A 258 -41.12 28.19 -27.67
N ASP A 259 -40.23 28.98 -28.24
CA ASP A 259 -38.83 28.56 -28.44
C ASP A 259 -38.06 28.53 -27.11
N ILE A 260 -38.32 29.50 -26.23
CA ILE A 260 -37.76 29.54 -24.89
C ILE A 260 -38.16 28.30 -24.09
N LYS A 261 -39.46 27.95 -24.14
CA LYS A 261 -39.99 26.76 -23.47
C LYS A 261 -39.31 25.49 -24.02
N TYR A 262 -39.26 25.35 -25.34
CA TYR A 262 -38.64 24.22 -26.00
C TYR A 262 -37.18 24.04 -25.56
N TYR A 263 -36.37 25.09 -25.61
CA TYR A 263 -34.95 25.00 -25.21
C TYR A 263 -34.81 24.70 -23.71
N ARG A 264 -35.64 25.25 -22.86
CA ARG A 264 -35.68 24.95 -21.43
C ARG A 264 -35.98 23.47 -21.17
N ASP A 265 -36.92 22.89 -21.86
CA ASP A 265 -37.25 21.48 -21.71
C ASP A 265 -36.15 20.56 -22.20
N VAL A 266 -35.46 20.92 -23.31
CA VAL A 266 -34.28 20.19 -23.80
C VAL A 266 -33.12 20.24 -22.76
N ILE A 267 -32.86 21.41 -22.19
CA ILE A 267 -31.86 21.55 -21.16
C ILE A 267 -32.17 20.65 -19.97
N ARG A 268 -33.40 20.65 -19.49
CA ARG A 268 -33.83 19.81 -18.36
C ARG A 268 -33.64 18.32 -18.62
N LEU A 269 -33.82 17.86 -19.85
CA LEU A 269 -33.56 16.45 -20.25
C LEU A 269 -32.08 16.10 -20.25
N LEU A 270 -31.18 17.08 -20.43
CA LEU A 270 -29.76 16.91 -20.41
C LEU A 270 -29.18 16.99 -19.00
N LEU A 271 -29.86 17.58 -18.02
CA LEU A 271 -29.40 17.71 -16.65
C LEU A 271 -29.68 16.44 -15.84
N GLN A 272 -28.75 16.08 -14.94
CA GLN A 272 -28.87 14.94 -14.05
C GLN A 272 -29.23 15.37 -12.62
N ASN A 273 -29.36 14.40 -11.70
CA ASN A 273 -29.70 14.67 -10.30
C ASN A 273 -28.73 15.69 -9.66
N GLY A 274 -29.29 16.74 -9.06
CA GLY A 274 -28.53 17.83 -8.44
C GLY A 274 -28.11 18.96 -9.40
N GLU A 275 -28.27 18.79 -10.73
CA GLU A 275 -28.02 19.81 -11.72
C GLU A 275 -29.28 20.60 -12.04
N THR A 276 -29.14 21.91 -12.14
CA THR A 276 -30.26 22.83 -12.48
C THR A 276 -29.76 23.81 -13.56
N ILE A 277 -30.74 24.55 -14.16
CA ILE A 277 -30.43 25.59 -15.13
C ILE A 277 -29.55 26.70 -14.51
N ASP A 278 -29.66 26.88 -13.21
CA ASP A 278 -28.95 27.94 -12.48
C ASP A 278 -27.51 27.54 -12.05
N ASN A 279 -27.25 26.22 -11.90
CA ASN A 279 -25.95 25.74 -11.38
C ASN A 279 -25.11 24.94 -12.38
N PHE A 280 -25.65 24.47 -13.52
CA PHE A 280 -24.94 23.56 -14.41
C PHE A 280 -23.67 24.18 -15.02
N LEU A 281 -23.60 25.48 -15.19
CA LEU A 281 -22.42 26.16 -15.68
C LEU A 281 -21.27 26.10 -14.67
N LYS A 282 -21.57 26.26 -13.40
CA LYS A 282 -20.59 26.11 -12.32
C LYS A 282 -20.09 24.65 -12.27
N ILE A 283 -20.98 23.67 -12.39
CA ILE A 283 -20.62 22.26 -12.42
C ILE A 283 -19.76 21.93 -13.64
N LEU A 284 -20.06 22.51 -14.80
CA LEU A 284 -19.23 22.36 -16.00
C LEU A 284 -17.80 22.87 -15.78
N ASP A 285 -17.65 24.02 -15.13
CA ASP A 285 -16.32 24.57 -14.78
C ASP A 285 -15.59 23.70 -13.76
N GLU A 286 -16.31 23.18 -12.77
CA GLU A 286 -15.76 22.22 -11.80
C GLU A 286 -15.24 20.94 -12.50
N TYR A 287 -15.95 20.43 -13.51
CA TYR A 287 -15.48 19.28 -14.29
C TYR A 287 -14.24 19.58 -15.14
N TYR A 288 -14.14 20.76 -15.75
CA TYR A 288 -12.92 21.16 -16.45
C TYR A 288 -11.71 21.26 -15.51
N ASN A 289 -11.91 21.84 -14.34
CA ASN A 289 -10.86 21.93 -13.31
C ASN A 289 -10.45 20.53 -12.82
N ALA A 290 -11.41 19.65 -12.57
CA ALA A 290 -11.13 18.26 -12.20
C ALA A 290 -10.33 17.52 -13.26
N VAL A 291 -10.64 17.69 -14.55
CA VAL A 291 -9.86 17.10 -15.65
C VAL A 291 -8.41 17.60 -15.65
N LYS A 292 -8.21 18.90 -15.45
CA LYS A 292 -6.87 19.49 -15.38
C LYS A 292 -6.06 18.89 -14.22
N GLU A 293 -6.62 18.91 -13.03
CA GLU A 293 -5.97 18.37 -11.82
C GLU A 293 -5.61 16.89 -11.97
N ARG A 294 -6.52 16.07 -12.50
CA ARG A 294 -6.27 14.62 -12.66
C ARG A 294 -5.18 14.33 -13.71
N LYS A 295 -5.09 15.13 -14.78
CA LYS A 295 -3.99 15.03 -15.74
C LYS A 295 -2.64 15.38 -15.10
N GLU A 296 -2.58 16.38 -14.23
CA GLU A 296 -1.36 16.73 -13.51
C GLU A 296 -0.94 15.61 -12.55
N VAL A 297 -1.89 15.00 -11.84
CA VAL A 297 -1.63 13.83 -10.98
C VAL A 297 -1.08 12.67 -11.82
N MET A 298 -1.72 12.34 -12.94
CA MET A 298 -1.25 11.27 -13.84
C MET A 298 0.19 11.52 -14.33
N GLN A 299 0.52 12.76 -14.69
CA GLN A 299 1.88 13.09 -15.13
C GLN A 299 2.90 12.84 -14.01
N LYS A 300 2.58 13.24 -12.78
CA LYS A 300 3.43 12.98 -11.60
C LYS A 300 3.65 11.47 -11.37
N LEU A 301 2.60 10.66 -11.50
CA LEU A 301 2.71 9.19 -11.36
C LEU A 301 3.59 8.58 -12.45
N TYR A 302 3.47 9.03 -13.71
CA TYR A 302 4.36 8.59 -14.79
C TYR A 302 5.82 8.96 -14.54
N ASP A 303 6.08 10.15 -14.02
CA ASP A 303 7.43 10.61 -13.73
C ASP A 303 8.01 9.82 -12.54
N GLU A 304 7.20 9.49 -11.54
CA GLU A 304 7.57 8.62 -10.43
C GLU A 304 7.98 7.22 -10.92
N ILE A 305 7.19 6.60 -11.81
CA ILE A 305 7.55 5.30 -12.42
C ILE A 305 8.89 5.38 -13.17
N LYS A 306 9.16 6.48 -13.89
CA LYS A 306 10.45 6.66 -14.59
C LYS A 306 11.62 6.71 -13.61
N ILE A 307 11.43 7.37 -12.47
CA ILE A 307 12.44 7.45 -11.40
C ILE A 307 12.67 6.05 -10.81
N ILE A 308 11.60 5.36 -10.40
CA ILE A 308 11.70 4.02 -9.80
C ILE A 308 12.41 3.03 -10.75
N LYS A 309 12.09 3.06 -12.05
CA LYS A 309 12.75 2.20 -13.06
C LYS A 309 14.26 2.44 -13.22
N LYS A 310 14.77 3.60 -12.81
CA LYS A 310 16.19 3.93 -12.83
C LYS A 310 16.93 3.52 -11.57
N LEU A 311 16.23 3.24 -10.47
CA LEU A 311 16.85 2.81 -9.23
C LEU A 311 17.53 1.44 -9.42
N ARG A 312 18.66 1.24 -8.74
CA ARG A 312 19.45 0.00 -8.74
C ARG A 312 19.60 -0.51 -7.31
N VAL A 313 19.19 -1.76 -7.11
CA VAL A 313 19.29 -2.50 -5.85
C VAL A 313 20.51 -3.41 -5.89
#